data_410e16180c997ef8b2157786f171626f
#
_entry.id   410e16180c997ef8b2157786f171626f
#
_cell.length_a   1.000
_cell.length_b   1.000
_cell.length_c   1.000
_cell.angle_alpha   90.00
_cell.angle_beta   90.00
_cell.angle_gamma   90.00
#
_symmetry.space_group_name_H-M   'P 1'
#
loop_
_entity.id
_entity.type
_entity.pdbx_description
1 polymer ?
#
loop_
_entity_poly.entity_id
_entity_poly.type
_entity_poly.pdbx_seq_one_letter_code
_entity_poly.pdbx_strand_id
1 'polypeptide(L)'
;EIAPLSSLLFAEILHEAGLPKGVFNLVNGDGAGVGSQLSTHPEVDMISFTGSTRAGIAITKAAADSLKKVVLELGGKGANIVFADADDKAVARGATHCFYNSGQSCNAPTRMLVERSVYDRAVETAAQGAEKTGVASAHQPGTHIGPVVSKGQWEKIQDLIQKGIDEGARLVAGGTGLPEGVNRGYFV
;
A
#
# COMPACT_ATOMS: atom_id res chain seq x y z
N GLU A 1 13.33 -5.28 -1.51
CA GLU A 1 14.58 -4.53 -1.60
C GLU A 1 14.57 -3.21 -0.81
N ILE A 2 13.39 -2.65 -0.51
CA ILE A 2 13.29 -1.32 0.12
C ILE A 2 13.05 -1.43 1.63
N ALA A 3 12.32 -2.45 2.10
CA ALA A 3 11.94 -2.61 3.51
C ALA A 3 12.29 -4.00 4.05
N PRO A 4 13.57 -4.41 4.10
CA PRO A 4 13.97 -5.78 4.44
C PRO A 4 14.04 -6.07 5.94
N LEU A 5 14.09 -5.04 6.82
CA LEU A 5 14.47 -5.22 8.23
C LEU A 5 13.51 -6.11 9.02
N SER A 6 12.19 -5.98 8.80
CA SER A 6 11.21 -6.83 9.48
C SER A 6 11.31 -8.30 9.05
N SER A 7 11.66 -8.56 7.79
CA SER A 7 11.88 -9.92 7.28
C SER A 7 13.16 -10.54 7.84
N LEU A 8 14.21 -9.74 8.02
CA LEU A 8 15.43 -10.17 8.70
C LEU A 8 15.15 -10.57 10.15
N LEU A 9 14.48 -9.70 10.90
CA LEU A 9 14.09 -9.97 12.27
C LEU A 9 13.20 -11.23 12.36
N PHE A 10 12.28 -11.42 11.43
CA PHE A 10 11.44 -12.61 11.37
C PHE A 10 12.27 -13.89 11.16
N ALA A 11 13.29 -13.84 10.29
CA ALA A 11 14.20 -14.97 10.07
C ALA A 11 15.00 -15.30 11.34
N GLU A 12 15.47 -14.29 12.09
CA GLU A 12 16.15 -14.45 13.37
C GLU A 12 15.23 -15.11 14.41
N ILE A 13 13.99 -14.64 14.54
CA ILE A 13 12.98 -15.23 15.44
C ILE A 13 12.72 -16.70 15.13
N LEU A 14 12.59 -17.06 13.85
CA LEU A 14 12.40 -18.46 13.44
C LEU A 14 13.62 -19.33 13.79
N HIS A 15 14.82 -18.79 13.61
CA HIS A 15 16.05 -19.47 13.98
C HIS A 15 16.13 -19.71 15.51
N GLU A 16 15.87 -18.69 16.32
CA GLU A 16 15.83 -18.78 17.78
C GLU A 16 14.74 -19.73 18.29
N ALA A 17 13.60 -19.79 17.61
CA ALA A 17 12.51 -20.73 17.89
C ALA A 17 12.85 -22.19 17.55
N GLY A 18 14.02 -22.47 16.97
CA GLY A 18 14.48 -23.82 16.67
C GLY A 18 13.95 -24.39 15.35
N LEU A 19 13.50 -23.56 14.41
CA LEU A 19 13.10 -24.03 13.09
C LEU A 19 14.28 -24.76 12.42
N PRO A 20 14.10 -25.99 11.88
CA PRO A 20 15.19 -26.72 11.22
C PRO A 20 15.79 -25.94 10.06
N LYS A 21 17.11 -26.01 9.92
CA LYS A 21 17.83 -25.34 8.83
C LYS A 21 17.30 -25.79 7.45
N GLY A 22 17.12 -24.83 6.55
CA GLY A 22 16.64 -25.09 5.21
C GLY A 22 15.10 -25.05 5.04
N VAL A 23 14.32 -25.09 6.14
CA VAL A 23 12.85 -24.98 6.07
C VAL A 23 12.41 -23.56 5.72
N PHE A 24 13.09 -22.56 6.25
CA PHE A 24 12.90 -21.15 5.88
C PHE A 24 14.25 -20.54 5.47
N ASN A 25 14.29 -19.93 4.29
CA ASN A 25 15.48 -19.29 3.77
C ASN A 25 15.12 -17.89 3.28
N LEU A 26 15.75 -16.87 3.84
CA LEU A 26 15.58 -15.48 3.44
C LEU A 26 16.73 -15.05 2.54
N VAL A 27 16.40 -14.55 1.37
CA VAL A 27 17.36 -13.92 0.43
C VAL A 27 16.88 -12.52 0.12
N ASN A 28 17.69 -11.53 0.43
CA ASN A 28 17.43 -10.14 0.07
C ASN A 28 17.99 -9.83 -1.32
N GLY A 29 17.27 -8.97 -2.04
CA GLY A 29 17.69 -8.52 -3.36
C GLY A 29 16.55 -7.83 -4.11
N ASP A 30 16.82 -7.32 -5.27
CA ASP A 30 15.82 -6.67 -6.11
C ASP A 30 14.98 -7.68 -6.91
N GLY A 31 13.85 -7.20 -7.43
CA GLY A 31 12.94 -8.02 -8.21
C GLY A 31 13.54 -8.50 -9.53
N ALA A 32 14.41 -7.70 -10.18
CA ALA A 32 15.03 -8.03 -11.44
C ALA A 32 16.16 -9.08 -11.28
N GLY A 33 16.91 -9.00 -10.20
CA GLY A 33 17.95 -9.96 -9.84
C GLY A 33 17.37 -11.20 -9.18
N VAL A 34 17.17 -11.14 -7.86
CA VAL A 34 16.76 -12.30 -7.04
C VAL A 34 15.35 -12.79 -7.39
N GLY A 35 14.38 -11.89 -7.56
CA GLY A 35 13.00 -12.26 -7.88
C GLY A 35 12.88 -13.00 -9.21
N SER A 36 13.60 -12.55 -10.24
CA SER A 36 13.62 -13.20 -11.55
C SER A 36 14.30 -14.59 -11.49
N GLN A 37 15.38 -14.72 -10.74
CA GLN A 37 16.06 -16.00 -10.55
C GLN A 37 15.14 -17.03 -9.88
N LEU A 38 14.45 -16.66 -8.81
CA LEU A 38 13.48 -17.54 -8.16
C LEU A 38 12.35 -17.94 -9.11
N SER A 39 11.88 -16.99 -9.94
CA SER A 39 10.76 -17.25 -10.86
C SER A 39 11.09 -18.24 -11.98
N THR A 40 12.36 -18.31 -12.41
CA THR A 40 12.83 -19.21 -13.47
C THR A 40 13.52 -20.48 -12.96
N HIS A 41 13.89 -20.55 -11.66
CA HIS A 41 14.70 -21.64 -11.13
C HIS A 41 13.98 -23.00 -11.23
N PRO A 42 14.58 -24.04 -11.81
CA PRO A 42 13.91 -25.33 -12.07
C PRO A 42 13.48 -26.04 -10.77
N GLU A 43 14.18 -25.85 -9.66
CA GLU A 43 13.87 -26.50 -8.37
C GLU A 43 12.87 -25.70 -7.51
N VAL A 44 12.27 -24.62 -8.04
CA VAL A 44 11.18 -23.91 -7.39
C VAL A 44 9.87 -24.40 -7.98
N ASP A 45 9.02 -25.01 -7.18
CA ASP A 45 7.74 -25.60 -7.64
C ASP A 45 6.60 -24.59 -7.68
N MET A 46 6.64 -23.59 -6.81
CA MET A 46 5.56 -22.62 -6.67
C MET A 46 6.10 -21.23 -6.35
N ILE A 47 5.47 -20.21 -6.93
CA ILE A 47 5.69 -18.79 -6.60
C ILE A 47 4.44 -18.24 -5.94
N SER A 48 4.59 -17.67 -4.75
CA SER A 48 3.59 -16.82 -4.11
C SER A 48 4.13 -15.40 -4.07
N PHE A 49 3.43 -14.47 -4.73
CA PHE A 49 3.93 -13.11 -4.93
C PHE A 49 2.89 -12.08 -4.53
N THR A 50 3.33 -11.09 -3.76
CA THR A 50 2.55 -9.89 -3.46
C THR A 50 3.29 -8.68 -4.03
N GLY A 51 2.61 -7.87 -4.85
CA GLY A 51 3.23 -6.68 -5.43
C GLY A 51 2.46 -6.07 -6.60
N SER A 52 3.16 -5.49 -7.56
CA SER A 52 2.55 -4.80 -8.70
C SER A 52 2.03 -5.76 -9.77
N THR A 53 0.96 -5.37 -10.46
CA THR A 53 0.43 -6.11 -11.63
C THR A 53 1.51 -6.36 -12.68
N ARG A 54 2.38 -5.37 -12.95
CA ARG A 54 3.50 -5.52 -13.90
C ARG A 54 4.44 -6.64 -13.50
N ALA A 55 4.82 -6.72 -12.23
CA ALA A 55 5.69 -7.79 -11.73
C ALA A 55 4.98 -9.14 -11.74
N GLY A 56 3.69 -9.21 -11.36
CA GLY A 56 2.89 -10.43 -11.44
C GLY A 56 2.82 -11.00 -12.86
N ILE A 57 2.62 -10.16 -13.87
CA ILE A 57 2.65 -10.56 -15.28
C ILE A 57 4.02 -11.13 -15.67
N ALA A 58 5.11 -10.48 -15.27
CA ALA A 58 6.47 -10.93 -15.56
C ALA A 58 6.75 -12.29 -14.91
N ILE A 59 6.38 -12.47 -13.65
CA ILE A 59 6.52 -13.73 -12.91
C ILE A 59 5.72 -14.85 -13.59
N THR A 60 4.46 -14.59 -13.94
CA THR A 60 3.61 -15.59 -14.61
C THR A 60 4.22 -16.06 -15.93
N LYS A 61 4.74 -15.13 -16.73
CA LYS A 61 5.43 -15.46 -17.98
C LYS A 61 6.69 -16.29 -17.73
N ALA A 62 7.51 -15.90 -16.75
CA ALA A 62 8.75 -16.61 -16.42
C ALA A 62 8.51 -18.03 -15.85
N ALA A 63 7.42 -18.21 -15.13
CA ALA A 63 7.04 -19.49 -14.52
C ALA A 63 6.41 -20.49 -15.52
N ALA A 64 5.94 -20.01 -16.68
CA ALA A 64 5.18 -20.82 -17.63
C ALA A 64 5.99 -21.98 -18.23
N ASP A 65 7.27 -21.78 -18.54
CA ASP A 65 8.13 -22.80 -19.18
C ASP A 65 8.32 -24.04 -18.30
N SER A 66 8.19 -23.89 -16.98
CA SER A 66 8.33 -25.02 -16.03
C SER A 66 7.00 -25.39 -15.37
N LEU A 67 5.87 -24.82 -15.84
CA LEU A 67 4.53 -25.09 -15.32
C LEU A 67 4.40 -24.87 -13.80
N LYS A 68 5.18 -23.92 -13.25
CA LYS A 68 5.11 -23.59 -11.82
C LYS A 68 3.73 -23.07 -11.44
N LYS A 69 3.25 -23.45 -10.28
CA LYS A 69 2.08 -22.82 -9.69
C LYS A 69 2.41 -21.37 -9.30
N VAL A 70 1.58 -20.43 -9.74
CA VAL A 70 1.72 -19.01 -9.39
C VAL A 70 0.49 -18.54 -8.64
N VAL A 71 0.69 -17.94 -7.46
CA VAL A 71 -0.33 -17.28 -6.67
C VAL A 71 0.03 -15.81 -6.59
N LEU A 72 -0.91 -14.94 -6.95
CA LEU A 72 -0.69 -13.50 -7.07
C LEU A 72 -1.63 -12.73 -6.15
N GLU A 73 -1.05 -11.90 -5.29
CA GLU A 73 -1.72 -10.85 -4.54
C GLU A 73 -1.25 -9.51 -5.09
N LEU A 74 -2.15 -8.80 -5.78
CA LEU A 74 -1.81 -7.61 -6.54
C LEU A 74 -2.58 -6.39 -6.04
N GLY A 75 -2.11 -5.21 -6.40
CA GLY A 75 -2.77 -3.96 -6.08
C GLY A 75 -4.07 -3.75 -6.86
N GLY A 76 -4.88 -2.83 -6.38
CA GLY A 76 -6.14 -2.49 -7.01
C GLY A 76 -6.66 -1.13 -6.55
N LYS A 77 -7.83 -0.77 -7.08
CA LYS A 77 -8.62 0.40 -6.70
C LYS A 77 -10.05 -0.07 -6.38
N GLY A 78 -10.18 -0.85 -5.28
CA GLY A 78 -11.45 -1.32 -4.77
C GLY A 78 -12.42 -0.17 -4.51
N ALA A 79 -13.70 -0.34 -4.83
CA ALA A 79 -14.72 0.65 -4.55
C ALA A 79 -15.24 0.48 -3.12
N ASN A 80 -15.38 1.61 -2.41
CA ASN A 80 -16.18 1.73 -1.21
C ASN A 80 -17.52 2.37 -1.61
N ILE A 81 -18.60 1.62 -1.54
CA ILE A 81 -19.92 2.07 -2.01
C ILE A 81 -20.78 2.41 -0.81
N VAL A 82 -21.30 3.63 -0.77
CA VAL A 82 -22.10 4.17 0.33
C VAL A 82 -23.47 4.62 -0.20
N PHE A 83 -24.53 3.91 0.22
CA PHE A 83 -25.92 4.28 -0.03
C PHE A 83 -26.48 5.16 1.10
N ALA A 84 -27.65 5.77 0.86
CA ALA A 84 -28.29 6.67 1.81
C ALA A 84 -28.67 6.01 3.15
N ASP A 85 -28.96 4.71 3.13
CA ASP A 85 -29.30 3.88 4.29
C ASP A 85 -28.09 3.20 4.96
N ALA A 86 -26.86 3.56 4.53
CA ALA A 86 -25.66 3.04 5.16
C ALA A 86 -25.52 3.57 6.60
N ASP A 87 -24.85 2.78 7.43
CA ASP A 87 -24.48 3.18 8.80
C ASP A 87 -23.83 4.58 8.84
N ASP A 88 -24.23 5.41 9.79
CA ASP A 88 -23.77 6.80 9.94
C ASP A 88 -22.24 6.95 10.02
N LYS A 89 -21.53 5.90 10.45
CA LYS A 89 -20.05 5.89 10.52
C LYS A 89 -19.38 5.33 9.27
N ALA A 90 -20.14 4.89 8.26
CA ALA A 90 -19.60 4.23 7.07
C ALA A 90 -18.55 5.09 6.35
N VAL A 91 -18.83 6.36 6.12
CA VAL A 91 -17.91 7.31 5.47
C VAL A 91 -16.65 7.53 6.32
N ALA A 92 -16.82 7.79 7.61
CA ALA A 92 -15.69 8.04 8.53
C ALA A 92 -14.76 6.80 8.61
N ARG A 93 -15.33 5.59 8.73
CA ARG A 93 -14.55 4.33 8.70
C ARG A 93 -13.83 4.15 7.36
N GLY A 94 -14.50 4.43 6.25
CA GLY A 94 -13.91 4.35 4.92
C GLY A 94 -12.73 5.30 4.73
N ALA A 95 -12.86 6.55 5.18
CA ALA A 95 -11.78 7.54 5.14
C ALA A 95 -10.60 7.11 6.02
N THR A 96 -10.84 6.70 7.26
CA THR A 96 -9.79 6.21 8.17
C THR A 96 -9.06 4.99 7.58
N HIS A 97 -9.80 4.03 7.01
CA HIS A 97 -9.20 2.85 6.38
C HIS A 97 -8.38 3.22 5.13
N CYS A 98 -8.82 4.22 4.37
CA CYS A 98 -8.08 4.73 3.20
C CYS A 98 -6.70 5.27 3.60
N PHE A 99 -6.61 5.98 4.73
CA PHE A 99 -5.35 6.59 5.21
C PHE A 99 -4.47 5.64 6.02
N TYR A 100 -5.01 4.50 6.46
CA TYR A 100 -4.21 3.52 7.21
C TYR A 100 -2.95 3.15 6.46
N ASN A 101 -1.81 3.06 7.18
CA ASN A 101 -0.49 2.80 6.60
C ASN A 101 -0.13 3.76 5.45
N SER A 102 -0.57 5.02 5.52
CA SER A 102 -0.40 6.04 4.47
C SER A 102 -0.96 5.60 3.10
N GLY A 103 -2.05 4.82 3.10
CA GLY A 103 -2.69 4.30 1.88
C GLY A 103 -1.93 3.17 1.18
N GLN A 104 -0.85 2.67 1.77
CA GLN A 104 0.03 1.66 1.17
C GLN A 104 -0.47 0.23 1.42
N SER A 105 -1.73 -0.04 1.11
CA SER A 105 -2.37 -1.34 1.27
C SER A 105 -3.15 -1.71 0.02
N CYS A 106 -3.09 -2.97 -0.40
CA CYS A 106 -3.80 -3.47 -1.59
C CYS A 106 -5.32 -3.33 -1.47
N ASN A 107 -5.85 -3.39 -0.24
CA ASN A 107 -7.27 -3.25 0.09
C ASN A 107 -7.68 -1.83 0.52
N ALA A 108 -6.81 -0.83 0.40
CA ALA A 108 -7.17 0.55 0.72
C ALA A 108 -8.35 1.04 -0.14
N PRO A 109 -9.49 1.45 0.47
CA PRO A 109 -10.70 1.80 -0.28
C PRO A 109 -10.61 3.22 -0.84
N THR A 110 -9.68 3.44 -1.76
CA THR A 110 -9.30 4.76 -2.29
C THR A 110 -10.30 5.37 -3.26
N ARG A 111 -11.38 4.66 -3.61
CA ARG A 111 -12.51 5.19 -4.39
C ARG A 111 -13.78 5.04 -3.59
N MET A 112 -14.31 6.14 -3.09
CA MET A 112 -15.59 6.16 -2.40
C MET A 112 -16.69 6.62 -3.37
N LEU A 113 -17.62 5.71 -3.68
CA LEU A 113 -18.78 5.99 -4.54
C LEU A 113 -19.98 6.21 -3.63
N VAL A 114 -20.50 7.41 -3.63
CA VAL A 114 -21.54 7.83 -2.68
C VAL A 114 -22.82 8.16 -3.43
N GLU A 115 -23.96 7.68 -2.92
CA GLU A 115 -25.27 8.04 -3.43
C GLU A 115 -25.46 9.57 -3.38
N ARG A 116 -26.03 10.14 -4.44
CA ARG A 116 -26.16 11.58 -4.64
C ARG A 116 -26.83 12.29 -3.47
N SER A 117 -27.85 11.69 -2.88
CA SER A 117 -28.63 12.27 -1.78
C SER A 117 -27.84 12.54 -0.50
N VAL A 118 -26.73 11.83 -0.30
CA VAL A 118 -25.85 11.95 0.90
C VAL A 118 -24.44 12.42 0.56
N TYR A 119 -24.19 12.78 -0.69
CA TYR A 119 -22.85 13.08 -1.21
C TYR A 119 -22.16 14.23 -0.45
N ASP A 120 -22.83 15.37 -0.28
CA ASP A 120 -22.23 16.54 0.35
C ASP A 120 -21.84 16.27 1.81
N ARG A 121 -22.73 15.62 2.56
CA ARG A 121 -22.44 15.17 3.94
C ARG A 121 -21.25 14.19 3.97
N ALA A 122 -21.15 13.30 2.99
CA ALA A 122 -20.04 12.37 2.92
C ALA A 122 -18.71 13.08 2.64
N VAL A 123 -18.69 14.08 1.77
CA VAL A 123 -17.51 14.92 1.51
C VAL A 123 -17.04 15.62 2.78
N GLU A 124 -17.94 16.25 3.52
CA GLU A 124 -17.63 16.93 4.79
C GLU A 124 -17.07 15.94 5.82
N THR A 125 -17.70 14.76 5.95
CA THR A 125 -17.26 13.72 6.89
C THR A 125 -15.88 13.18 6.52
N ALA A 126 -15.60 12.96 5.23
CA ALA A 126 -14.31 12.50 4.75
C ALA A 126 -13.22 13.56 4.95
N ALA A 127 -13.52 14.84 4.71
CA ALA A 127 -12.62 15.96 4.97
C ALA A 127 -12.22 16.04 6.44
N GLN A 128 -13.20 15.99 7.35
CA GLN A 128 -12.94 15.95 8.80
C GLN A 128 -12.10 14.73 9.21
N GLY A 129 -12.29 13.60 8.56
CA GLY A 129 -11.47 12.40 8.77
C GLY A 129 -10.02 12.61 8.35
N ALA A 130 -9.81 13.25 7.22
CA ALA A 130 -8.48 13.61 6.72
C ALA A 130 -7.76 14.61 7.65
N GLU A 131 -8.45 15.69 8.05
CA GLU A 131 -7.91 16.72 8.96
C GLU A 131 -7.52 16.14 10.33
N LYS A 132 -8.26 15.14 10.82
CA LYS A 132 -7.96 14.45 12.10
C LYS A 132 -6.85 13.42 11.97
N THR A 133 -6.44 13.07 10.77
CA THR A 133 -5.36 12.11 10.54
C THR A 133 -4.01 12.78 10.78
N GLY A 134 -3.44 12.52 11.94
CA GLY A 134 -2.11 13.06 12.28
C GLY A 134 -1.02 12.42 11.42
N VAL A 135 -0.02 13.21 11.07
CA VAL A 135 1.18 12.78 10.35
C VAL A 135 2.40 13.04 11.22
N ALA A 136 3.21 12.02 11.48
CA ALA A 136 4.41 12.19 12.31
C ALA A 136 5.50 11.15 11.99
N SER A 137 6.69 11.39 12.54
CA SER A 137 7.81 10.48 12.44
C SER A 137 7.50 9.13 13.10
N ALA A 138 7.95 8.02 12.50
CA ALA A 138 7.86 6.69 13.07
C ALA A 138 8.57 6.52 14.43
N HIS A 139 9.43 7.47 14.84
CA HIS A 139 10.08 7.49 16.14
C HIS A 139 9.20 8.10 17.26
N GLN A 140 8.06 8.69 16.90
CA GLN A 140 7.12 9.24 17.88
C GLN A 140 6.04 8.20 18.18
N PRO A 141 5.72 7.93 19.44
CA PRO A 141 4.58 7.09 19.78
C PRO A 141 3.28 7.81 19.43
N GLY A 142 2.26 7.06 19.00
CA GLY A 142 0.95 7.63 18.71
C GLY A 142 0.19 6.88 17.61
N THR A 143 -0.97 7.42 17.25
CA THR A 143 -1.87 6.85 16.24
C THR A 143 -1.80 7.61 14.90
N HIS A 144 -0.69 8.27 14.62
CA HIS A 144 -0.45 8.99 13.38
C HIS A 144 -0.01 8.05 12.24
N ILE A 145 -0.11 8.52 11.01
CA ILE A 145 0.46 7.85 9.85
C ILE A 145 1.91 8.29 9.61
N GLY A 146 2.72 7.39 9.10
CA GLY A 146 4.12 7.60 8.79
C GLY A 146 4.37 8.04 7.34
N PRO A 147 5.65 8.07 6.92
CA PRO A 147 6.00 8.37 5.54
C PRO A 147 5.65 7.21 4.59
N VAL A 148 5.56 7.52 3.31
CA VAL A 148 5.54 6.48 2.27
C VAL A 148 6.93 5.88 2.09
N VAL A 149 6.99 4.69 1.50
CA VAL A 149 8.15 3.79 1.54
C VAL A 149 9.41 4.32 0.87
N SER A 150 9.30 5.24 -0.10
CA SER A 150 10.46 5.73 -0.85
C SER A 150 10.21 7.08 -1.51
N LYS A 151 11.31 7.76 -1.92
CA LYS A 151 11.27 8.98 -2.71
C LYS A 151 10.47 8.81 -4.02
N GLY A 152 10.73 7.74 -4.77
CA GLY A 152 10.04 7.49 -6.03
C GLY A 152 8.52 7.28 -5.86
N GLN A 153 8.08 6.67 -4.75
CA GLN A 153 6.65 6.60 -4.45
C GLN A 153 6.08 7.96 -4.06
N TRP A 154 6.81 8.74 -3.27
CA TRP A 154 6.40 10.09 -2.90
C TRP A 154 6.22 10.98 -4.13
N GLU A 155 7.23 11.04 -5.02
CA GLU A 155 7.17 11.81 -6.26
C GLU A 155 5.97 11.40 -7.13
N LYS A 156 5.78 10.10 -7.33
CA LYS A 156 4.64 9.56 -8.07
C LYS A 156 3.29 9.97 -7.47
N ILE A 157 3.17 9.98 -6.14
CA ILE A 157 1.93 10.38 -5.45
C ILE A 157 1.69 11.88 -5.66
N GLN A 158 2.73 12.71 -5.51
CA GLN A 158 2.64 14.16 -5.76
C GLN A 158 2.15 14.44 -7.19
N ASP A 159 2.74 13.78 -8.18
CA ASP A 159 2.35 13.92 -9.60
C ASP A 159 0.90 13.49 -9.83
N LEU A 160 0.45 12.42 -9.18
CA LEU A 160 -0.93 11.93 -9.32
C LEU A 160 -1.95 12.86 -8.65
N ILE A 161 -1.61 13.46 -7.50
CA ILE A 161 -2.46 14.48 -6.85
C ILE A 161 -2.57 15.69 -7.75
N GLN A 162 -1.43 16.21 -8.26
CA GLN A 162 -1.43 17.35 -9.15
C GLN A 162 -2.24 17.07 -10.42
N LYS A 163 -2.07 15.89 -11.01
CA LYS A 163 -2.85 15.48 -12.18
C LYS A 163 -4.34 15.46 -11.91
N GLY A 164 -4.77 14.97 -10.75
CA GLY A 164 -6.18 15.02 -10.35
C GLY A 164 -6.73 16.45 -10.28
N ILE A 165 -5.95 17.38 -9.74
CA ILE A 165 -6.30 18.81 -9.69
C ILE A 165 -6.40 19.38 -11.09
N ASP A 166 -5.44 19.12 -11.97
CA ASP A 166 -5.38 19.61 -13.35
C ASP A 166 -6.54 19.05 -14.20
N GLU A 167 -7.01 17.85 -13.91
CA GLU A 167 -8.18 17.22 -14.52
C GLU A 167 -9.52 17.74 -13.95
N GLY A 168 -9.49 18.69 -13.01
CA GLY A 168 -10.67 19.36 -12.47
C GLY A 168 -11.26 18.72 -11.21
N ALA A 169 -10.56 17.80 -10.56
CA ALA A 169 -10.98 17.29 -9.26
C ALA A 169 -10.87 18.40 -8.19
N ARG A 170 -11.90 18.52 -7.35
CA ARG A 170 -11.88 19.44 -6.22
C ARG A 170 -11.04 18.88 -5.08
N LEU A 171 -9.93 19.52 -4.78
CA LEU A 171 -9.15 19.23 -3.58
C LEU A 171 -9.93 19.67 -2.34
N VAL A 172 -10.22 18.75 -1.44
CA VAL A 172 -11.02 19.01 -0.23
C VAL A 172 -10.14 19.04 1.02
N ALA A 173 -9.11 18.20 1.07
CA ALA A 173 -8.14 18.17 2.16
C ALA A 173 -6.80 17.61 1.65
N GLY A 174 -5.71 17.87 2.34
CA GLY A 174 -4.37 17.46 1.93
C GLY A 174 -3.85 18.27 0.74
N GLY A 175 -3.16 17.62 -0.18
CA GLY A 175 -2.61 18.26 -1.38
C GLY A 175 -1.20 17.83 -1.68
N THR A 176 -0.51 18.62 -2.50
CA THR A 176 0.91 18.42 -2.83
C THR A 176 1.83 19.07 -1.79
N GLY A 177 3.06 18.61 -1.73
CA GLY A 177 4.05 19.10 -0.78
C GLY A 177 4.13 18.25 0.48
N LEU A 178 4.84 18.76 1.48
CA LEU A 178 4.92 18.13 2.79
C LEU A 178 3.77 18.64 3.69
N PRO A 179 3.21 17.78 4.55
CA PRO A 179 2.24 18.20 5.55
C PRO A 179 2.81 19.27 6.49
N GLU A 180 1.92 20.09 7.06
CA GLU A 180 2.30 21.11 8.02
C GLU A 180 3.07 20.51 9.22
N GLY A 181 4.11 21.20 9.66
CA GLY A 181 4.99 20.74 10.76
C GLY A 181 6.01 19.66 10.37
N VAL A 182 5.98 19.17 9.14
CA VAL A 182 6.95 18.18 8.62
C VAL A 182 7.92 18.87 7.67
N ASN A 183 9.22 18.81 7.97
CA ASN A 183 10.26 19.51 7.19
C ASN A 183 11.20 18.56 6.40
N ARG A 184 11.02 17.24 6.55
CA ARG A 184 11.82 16.23 5.85
C ARG A 184 11.10 14.88 5.82
N GLY A 185 11.49 14.00 4.89
CA GLY A 185 10.94 12.66 4.72
C GLY A 185 9.88 12.62 3.60
N TYR A 186 9.34 11.46 3.36
CA TYR A 186 8.43 11.19 2.24
C TYR A 186 6.97 11.17 2.71
N PHE A 187 6.54 12.23 3.35
CA PHE A 187 5.17 12.37 3.87
C PHE A 187 4.23 12.99 2.82
N VAL A 188 2.97 12.58 2.90
CA VAL A 188 1.89 13.07 2.03
C VAL A 188 0.71 13.46 2.88
#